data_07c5dddd37e020000bb2053d645e8c97
#
_entry.id   07c5dddd37e020000bb2053d645e8c97
#
_cell.length_a   1.000
_cell.length_b   1.000
_cell.length_c   1.000
_cell.angle_alpha   90.00
_cell.angle_beta   90.00
_cell.angle_gamma   90.00
#
_symmetry.space_group_name_H-M   'P 1'
#
loop_
_entity.id
_entity.type
_entity.pdbx_description
1 polymer ?
#
loop_
_entity_poly.entity_id
_entity_poly.type
_entity_poly.pdbx_seq_one_letter_code
_entity_poly.pdbx_strand_id
1 'polypeptide(L)'
;MPAATRIGDADVAHCSGMTRAEGSSNVFVNGIAWSRQGDNNTSHLLPGVPCPSHAAAIASGSSTVKVNGKGAGRIGDGISGCTSVAAGSSNVFAGG
;
A
#
# COMPACT_ATOMS: atom_id res chain seq x y z
N MET A 1 11.10 -10.29 -7.47
CA MET A 1 10.71 -9.72 -6.16
C MET A 1 10.06 -8.36 -6.38
N PRO A 2 8.82 -8.15 -5.88
CA PRO A 2 8.14 -6.88 -6.07
C PRO A 2 8.79 -5.74 -5.27
N ALA A 3 8.66 -4.53 -5.79
CA ALA A 3 9.18 -3.35 -5.13
C ALA A 3 8.39 -3.03 -3.84
N ALA A 4 9.11 -2.61 -2.80
CA ALA A 4 8.53 -2.17 -1.53
C ALA A 4 7.71 -0.90 -1.72
N THR A 5 6.50 -0.84 -1.16
CA THR A 5 5.64 0.33 -1.24
C THR A 5 5.73 1.17 0.03
N ARG A 6 5.65 2.50 -0.12
CA ARG A 6 5.90 3.47 0.95
C ARG A 6 4.76 4.47 1.04
N ILE A 7 4.68 5.19 2.15
CA ILE A 7 3.73 6.31 2.27
C ILE A 7 3.93 7.26 1.07
N GLY A 8 2.83 7.64 0.44
CA GLY A 8 2.83 8.50 -0.73
C GLY A 8 2.90 7.77 -2.05
N ASP A 9 3.24 6.48 -2.07
CA ASP A 9 3.25 5.69 -3.30
C ASP A 9 1.82 5.39 -3.75
N ALA A 10 1.59 5.46 -5.06
CA ALA A 10 0.24 5.32 -5.61
C ALA A 10 -0.25 3.88 -5.57
N ASP A 11 -1.54 3.73 -5.34
CA ASP A 11 -2.27 2.49 -5.64
C ASP A 11 -2.91 2.61 -7.03
N VAL A 12 -3.32 1.50 -7.60
CA VAL A 12 -4.02 1.53 -8.88
C VAL A 12 -5.36 2.26 -8.68
N ALA A 13 -5.57 3.32 -9.46
CA ALA A 13 -6.80 4.12 -9.36
C ALA A 13 -8.00 3.27 -9.81
N HIS A 14 -9.10 3.36 -9.07
CA HIS A 14 -10.34 2.71 -9.50
C HIS A 14 -11.47 3.71 -9.74
N CYS A 15 -11.72 4.61 -8.80
CA CYS A 15 -12.73 5.65 -8.95
C CYS A 15 -12.07 7.02 -8.96
N SER A 16 -11.08 7.19 -8.11
CA SER A 16 -10.21 8.36 -8.07
C SER A 16 -8.81 7.92 -7.64
N GLY A 17 -7.86 8.82 -7.75
CA GLY A 17 -6.48 8.53 -7.35
C GLY A 17 -6.35 8.42 -5.83
N MET A 18 -5.43 7.59 -5.38
CA MET A 18 -5.11 7.41 -3.98
C MET A 18 -3.65 7.00 -3.81
N THR A 19 -3.12 7.24 -2.62
CA THR A 19 -1.76 6.85 -2.27
C THR A 19 -1.75 6.15 -0.92
N ARG A 20 -0.62 5.51 -0.58
CA ARG A 20 -0.44 4.91 0.74
C ARG A 20 -0.43 6.01 1.80
N ALA A 21 -1.29 5.87 2.81
CA ALA A 21 -1.44 6.86 3.87
C ALA A 21 -0.69 6.49 5.15
N GLU A 22 -0.47 5.20 5.39
CA GLU A 22 0.09 4.70 6.64
C GLU A 22 1.27 3.80 6.38
N GLY A 23 2.18 3.74 7.36
CA GLY A 23 3.34 2.88 7.31
C GLY A 23 4.00 2.75 8.66
N SER A 24 5.14 2.07 8.70
CA SER A 24 5.90 1.86 9.92
C SER A 24 6.40 3.18 10.52
N SER A 25 6.38 3.26 11.85
CA SER A 25 6.94 4.41 12.56
C SER A 25 8.47 4.33 12.68
N ASN A 26 9.07 3.18 12.38
CA ASN A 26 10.51 2.98 12.62
C ASN A 26 11.22 2.14 11.54
N VAL A 27 10.53 1.71 10.49
CA VAL A 27 11.15 1.01 9.36
C VAL A 27 10.87 1.79 8.08
N PHE A 28 11.93 2.16 7.38
CA PHE A 28 11.86 3.07 6.24
C PHE A 28 12.46 2.43 5.00
N VAL A 29 11.96 2.83 3.85
CA VAL A 29 12.49 2.47 2.53
C VAL A 29 12.81 3.78 1.82
N ASN A 30 14.07 3.99 1.50
CA ASN A 30 14.54 5.25 0.91
C ASN A 30 14.16 6.48 1.76
N GLY A 31 14.18 6.33 3.09
CA GLY A 31 13.84 7.40 4.01
C GLY A 31 12.34 7.65 4.19
N ILE A 32 11.48 6.79 3.62
CA ILE A 32 10.04 6.94 3.67
C ILE A 32 9.44 5.70 4.36
N ALA A 33 8.45 5.89 5.23
CA ALA A 33 7.87 4.81 6.00
C ALA A 33 7.35 3.68 5.10
N TRP A 34 7.72 2.44 5.42
CA TRP A 34 7.30 1.27 4.67
C TRP A 34 5.84 0.93 5.02
N SER A 35 4.97 0.90 4.02
CA SER A 35 3.57 0.52 4.20
C SER A 35 3.45 -1.00 4.32
N ARG A 36 2.53 -1.46 5.17
CA ARG A 36 2.45 -2.86 5.57
C ARG A 36 1.03 -3.38 5.44
N GLN A 37 0.88 -4.71 5.55
CA GLN A 37 -0.43 -5.33 5.71
C GLN A 37 -1.20 -4.64 6.85
N GLY A 38 -2.43 -4.27 6.60
CA GLY A 38 -3.27 -3.55 7.54
C GLY A 38 -3.16 -2.03 7.45
N ASP A 39 -2.20 -1.48 6.71
CA ASP A 39 -2.07 -0.04 6.53
C ASP A 39 -3.01 0.48 5.44
N ASN A 40 -3.70 1.57 5.73
CA ASN A 40 -4.70 2.14 4.84
C ASN A 40 -4.07 3.01 3.75
N ASN A 41 -4.79 3.15 2.64
CA ASN A 41 -4.52 4.19 1.67
C ASN A 41 -5.24 5.50 2.08
N THR A 42 -5.01 6.57 1.34
CA THR A 42 -5.70 7.83 1.57
C THR A 42 -7.19 7.66 1.28
N SER A 43 -8.02 8.37 2.04
CA SER A 43 -9.44 8.45 1.75
C SER A 43 -9.62 9.08 0.37
N HIS A 44 -10.46 8.46 -0.45
CA HIS A 44 -10.70 8.92 -1.81
C HIS A 44 -12.18 8.84 -2.12
N LEU A 45 -12.64 9.74 -2.98
CA LEU A 45 -14.03 9.93 -3.29
C LEU A 45 -14.19 10.20 -4.77
N LEU A 46 -15.14 9.53 -5.36
CA LEU A 46 -15.59 9.87 -6.70
C LEU A 46 -17.05 10.33 -6.61
N PRO A 47 -17.38 11.55 -7.02
CA PRO A 47 -18.78 11.99 -7.09
C PRO A 47 -19.58 11.06 -7.99
N GLY A 48 -20.71 10.64 -7.51
CA GLY A 48 -21.51 9.64 -8.19
C GLY A 48 -21.10 8.25 -7.80
N VAL A 49 -21.85 7.27 -8.18
CA VAL A 49 -21.62 5.87 -7.87
C VAL A 49 -20.96 5.18 -9.05
N PRO A 50 -20.29 4.04 -8.83
CA PRO A 50 -20.41 3.16 -7.68
C PRO A 50 -19.33 3.32 -6.61
N CYS A 51 -18.60 4.40 -6.58
CA CYS A 51 -17.43 4.53 -5.70
C CYS A 51 -17.66 5.56 -4.58
N PRO A 52 -18.27 5.15 -3.47
CA PRO A 52 -18.40 6.05 -2.31
C PRO A 52 -17.04 6.33 -1.69
N SER A 53 -17.01 7.33 -0.81
CA SER A 53 -15.82 7.64 -0.05
C SER A 53 -15.39 6.44 0.79
N HIS A 54 -14.13 6.04 0.68
CA HIS A 54 -13.58 4.98 1.50
C HIS A 54 -12.05 5.06 1.58
N ALA A 55 -11.52 4.33 2.55
CA ALA A 55 -10.10 4.01 2.63
C ALA A 55 -10.00 2.51 2.90
N ALA A 56 -8.95 1.87 2.42
CA ALA A 56 -8.82 0.43 2.55
C ALA A 56 -7.38 0.04 2.85
N ALA A 57 -7.21 -1.09 3.50
CA ALA A 57 -5.92 -1.59 3.95
C ALA A 57 -5.39 -2.66 3.00
N ILE A 58 -4.06 -2.80 2.95
CA ILE A 58 -3.41 -3.93 2.29
C ILE A 58 -3.90 -5.22 2.96
N ALA A 59 -4.44 -6.13 2.16
CA ALA A 59 -5.01 -7.38 2.67
C ALA A 59 -3.92 -8.39 3.03
N SER A 60 -2.87 -8.46 2.23
CA SER A 60 -1.76 -9.38 2.48
C SER A 60 -0.49 -8.82 1.85
N GLY A 61 0.57 -8.80 2.63
CA GLY A 61 1.88 -8.40 2.16
C GLY A 61 2.79 -9.61 1.98
N SER A 62 4.10 -9.40 2.09
CA SER A 62 5.07 -10.48 2.00
C SER A 62 4.82 -11.53 3.08
N SER A 63 4.92 -12.80 2.69
CA SER A 63 4.83 -13.90 3.64
C SER A 63 6.18 -14.16 4.35
N THR A 64 7.26 -13.63 3.84
CA THR A 64 8.61 -13.88 4.34
C THR A 64 9.29 -12.65 4.93
N VAL A 65 8.92 -11.46 4.48
CA VAL A 65 9.48 -10.22 4.99
C VAL A 65 8.42 -9.51 5.84
N LYS A 66 8.77 -9.27 7.09
CA LYS A 66 7.84 -8.63 8.04
C LYS A 66 8.36 -7.28 8.45
N VAL A 67 7.45 -6.34 8.60
CA VAL A 67 7.72 -5.00 9.11
C VAL A 67 6.83 -4.82 10.35
N ASN A 68 7.43 -4.74 11.51
CA ASN A 68 6.71 -4.67 12.80
C ASN A 68 5.73 -5.84 12.99
N GLY A 69 6.12 -7.03 12.53
CA GLY A 69 5.28 -8.23 12.65
C GLY A 69 4.18 -8.37 11.61
N LYS A 70 4.10 -7.44 10.66
CA LYS A 70 3.10 -7.44 9.59
C LYS A 70 3.78 -7.68 8.25
N GLY A 71 3.08 -8.31 7.30
CA GLY A 71 3.63 -8.54 5.97
C GLY A 71 4.02 -7.22 5.31
N ALA A 72 5.25 -7.14 4.79
CA ALA A 72 5.73 -5.94 4.12
C ALA A 72 4.91 -5.69 2.84
N GLY A 73 4.48 -4.44 2.64
CA GLY A 73 3.71 -4.05 1.47
C GLY A 73 4.57 -3.93 0.23
N ARG A 74 4.04 -4.36 -0.93
CA ARG A 74 4.77 -4.39 -2.19
C ARG A 74 3.84 -4.06 -3.35
N ILE A 75 4.43 -3.67 -4.48
CA ILE A 75 3.67 -3.52 -5.74
C ILE A 75 2.93 -4.82 -6.04
N GLY A 76 1.66 -4.71 -6.40
CA GLY A 76 0.81 -5.85 -6.73
C GLY A 76 0.05 -6.43 -5.56
N ASP A 77 0.38 -6.05 -4.32
CA ASP A 77 -0.35 -6.53 -3.16
C ASP A 77 -1.79 -6.03 -3.19
N GLY A 78 -2.73 -6.94 -2.95
CA GLY A 78 -4.15 -6.62 -2.97
C GLY A 78 -4.56 -5.73 -1.80
N ILE A 79 -5.45 -4.80 -2.08
CA ILE A 79 -6.04 -3.91 -1.09
C ILE A 79 -7.49 -4.34 -0.90
N SER A 80 -7.84 -4.63 0.33
CA SER A 80 -9.09 -5.29 0.72
C SER A 80 -10.31 -4.56 0.17
N GLY A 81 -11.05 -5.23 -0.72
CA GLY A 81 -12.28 -4.68 -1.31
C GLY A 81 -12.08 -3.43 -2.15
N CYS A 82 -10.86 -3.15 -2.59
CA CYS A 82 -10.54 -1.90 -3.29
C CYS A 82 -9.75 -2.16 -4.57
N THR A 83 -8.42 -2.22 -4.48
CA THR A 83 -7.54 -2.27 -5.65
C THR A 83 -6.26 -3.01 -5.31
N SER A 84 -5.16 -2.60 -5.89
CA SER A 84 -3.83 -3.12 -5.58
C SER A 84 -2.80 -2.00 -5.59
N VAL A 85 -1.62 -2.27 -5.01
CA VAL A 85 -0.53 -1.31 -4.95
C VAL A 85 0.10 -1.17 -6.34
N ALA A 86 0.30 0.07 -6.80
CA ALA A 86 0.82 0.36 -8.13
C ALA A 86 2.27 0.83 -8.14
N ALA A 87 2.74 1.48 -7.09
CA ALA A 87 4.05 2.12 -7.09
C ALA A 87 4.86 1.76 -5.84
N GLY A 88 6.17 1.86 -5.96
CA GLY A 88 7.08 1.55 -4.86
C GLY A 88 8.50 2.00 -5.15
N SER A 89 9.43 1.53 -4.33
CA SER A 89 10.86 1.85 -4.44
C SER A 89 11.43 1.35 -5.75
N SER A 90 12.38 2.12 -6.29
CA SER A 90 13.13 1.72 -7.48
C SER A 90 14.25 0.72 -7.17
N ASN A 91 14.60 0.54 -5.90
CA ASN A 91 15.78 -0.27 -5.54
C ASN A 91 15.63 -1.11 -4.26
N VAL A 92 14.46 -1.15 -3.64
CA VAL A 92 14.19 -1.99 -2.47
C VAL A 92 13.01 -2.91 -2.79
N PHE A 93 13.20 -4.21 -2.56
CA PHE A 93 12.24 -5.24 -2.95
C PHE A 93 12.01 -6.21 -1.80
N ALA A 94 10.84 -6.83 -1.76
CA ALA A 94 10.52 -7.86 -0.79
C ALA A 94 9.90 -9.06 -1.50
N GLY A 95 10.42 -10.24 -1.20
CA GLY A 95 9.95 -11.49 -1.78
C GLY A 95 8.76 -12.07 -1.01
N GLY A 96 8.50 -13.30 -1.29
CA GLY A 96 7.47 -14.08 -0.66
C GLY A 96 6.13 -13.92 -1.29
#